data_abd09ffee25913b1cf5ac7d03c58beab
#
_entry.id   abd09ffee25913b1cf5ac7d03c58beab
#
_cell.length_a   1.000
_cell.length_b   1.000
_cell.length_c   1.000
_cell.angle_alpha   90.00
_cell.angle_beta   90.00
_cell.angle_gamma   90.00
#
_symmetry.space_group_name_H-M   'P 1'
#
loop_
_entity.id
_entity.type
_entity.pdbx_description
1 polymer ?
#
loop_
_entity_poly.entity_id
_entity_poly.type
_entity_poly.pdbx_seq_one_letter_code
_entity_poly.pdbx_strand_id
1 'polypeptide(L)'
;MKEYPFFAMMARMKYIERWALMRNSVKENISEHSLEVAMIAHALGIIANEKFGKEIDLGKITLMGLYHDANEIITGDMPTPVKYYDEEIQKAYKKVERVASVTLLNQLPDYMQPYYREIFLEQSG
;
A
#
# COMPACT_ATOMS: atom_id res chain seq x y z
N MET A 1 7.39 -3.67 -29.00
CA MET A 1 7.71 -2.82 -27.83
C MET A 1 7.09 -3.44 -26.60
N LYS A 2 7.87 -3.63 -25.56
CA LYS A 2 7.37 -4.18 -24.31
C LYS A 2 6.62 -3.12 -23.52
N GLU A 3 5.41 -3.43 -23.08
CA GLU A 3 4.60 -2.52 -22.30
C GLU A 3 4.80 -2.72 -20.80
N TYR A 4 4.74 -1.62 -20.06
CA TYR A 4 4.89 -1.64 -18.61
C TYR A 4 3.68 -0.93 -17.98
N PRO A 5 2.61 -1.67 -17.64
CA PRO A 5 1.36 -1.06 -17.23
C PRO A 5 1.32 -0.59 -15.77
N PHE A 6 2.43 -0.62 -15.03
CA PHE A 6 2.44 -0.29 -13.61
C PHE A 6 1.76 1.03 -13.30
N PHE A 7 2.14 2.11 -13.99
CA PHE A 7 1.60 3.43 -13.67
C PHE A 7 0.14 3.59 -14.09
N ALA A 8 -0.27 2.88 -15.15
CA ALA A 8 -1.68 2.83 -15.50
C ALA A 8 -2.50 2.12 -14.40
N MET A 9 -1.91 1.07 -13.81
CA MET A 9 -2.55 0.39 -12.67
C MET A 9 -2.60 1.29 -11.44
N MET A 10 -1.52 2.02 -11.14
CA MET A 10 -1.53 2.96 -10.01
C MET A 10 -2.63 4.02 -10.16
N ALA A 11 -2.85 4.49 -11.38
CA ALA A 11 -3.90 5.47 -11.64
C ALA A 11 -5.31 4.94 -11.32
N ARG A 12 -5.47 3.63 -11.23
CA ARG A 12 -6.77 3.02 -10.89
C ARG A 12 -7.09 3.09 -9.40
N MET A 13 -6.14 3.46 -8.55
CA MET A 13 -6.40 3.58 -7.12
C MET A 13 -7.55 4.51 -6.80
N LYS A 14 -7.75 5.54 -7.62
CA LYS A 14 -8.86 6.49 -7.44
C LYS A 14 -10.23 5.88 -7.65
N TYR A 15 -10.31 4.70 -8.28
CA TYR A 15 -11.57 4.01 -8.53
C TYR A 15 -11.94 2.99 -7.45
N ILE A 16 -11.07 2.78 -6.45
CA ILE A 16 -11.29 1.80 -5.39
C ILE A 16 -11.69 2.55 -4.12
N GLU A 17 -12.96 2.43 -3.74
CA GLU A 17 -13.48 3.08 -2.54
C GLU A 17 -13.06 2.32 -1.28
N ARG A 18 -12.63 3.05 -0.27
CA ARG A 18 -12.40 2.48 1.06
C ARG A 18 -13.75 2.23 1.70
N TRP A 19 -13.83 1.14 2.48
CA TRP A 19 -15.05 0.81 3.21
C TRP A 19 -16.24 0.58 2.29
N ALA A 20 -16.01 0.03 1.07
CA ALA A 20 -17.06 -0.18 0.09
C ALA A 20 -18.23 -1.01 0.62
N LEU A 21 -17.93 -1.94 1.55
CA LEU A 21 -18.93 -2.80 2.19
C LEU A 21 -19.36 -2.29 3.56
N MET A 22 -18.91 -1.11 3.97
CA MET A 22 -19.21 -0.53 5.26
C MET A 22 -19.87 0.82 5.10
N ARG A 23 -20.74 1.16 6.05
CA ARG A 23 -21.42 2.44 6.03
C ARG A 23 -20.48 3.57 6.44
N ASN A 24 -20.39 4.59 5.59
CA ASN A 24 -19.65 5.79 5.93
C ASN A 24 -20.36 7.02 5.38
N SER A 25 -20.12 8.16 5.99
CA SER A 25 -20.78 9.42 5.62
C SER A 25 -20.05 10.17 4.51
N VAL A 26 -18.78 9.87 4.30
CA VAL A 26 -17.93 10.48 3.27
C VAL A 26 -17.27 9.38 2.45
N LYS A 27 -17.42 9.46 1.14
CA LYS A 27 -16.75 8.52 0.25
C LYS A 27 -15.27 8.89 0.13
N GLU A 28 -14.42 7.89 0.22
CA GLU A 28 -12.98 8.03 0.12
C GLU A 28 -12.44 6.89 -0.73
N ASN A 29 -11.59 7.20 -1.72
CA ASN A 29 -10.92 6.18 -2.49
C ASN A 29 -9.52 5.92 -1.92
N ILE A 30 -8.88 4.82 -2.34
CA ILE A 30 -7.57 4.46 -1.79
C ILE A 30 -6.46 5.42 -2.23
N SER A 31 -6.64 6.14 -3.34
CA SER A 31 -5.67 7.16 -3.76
C SER A 31 -5.63 8.32 -2.75
N GLU A 32 -6.79 8.84 -2.36
CA GLU A 32 -6.90 9.89 -1.36
C GLU A 32 -6.37 9.44 0.00
N HIS A 33 -6.76 8.23 0.41
CA HIS A 33 -6.30 7.66 1.66
C HIS A 33 -4.78 7.50 1.68
N SER A 34 -4.20 6.97 0.59
CA SER A 34 -2.76 6.75 0.51
C SER A 34 -1.97 8.05 0.58
N LEU A 35 -2.49 9.13 -0.02
CA LEU A 35 -1.88 10.45 0.08
C LEU A 35 -1.86 10.94 1.53
N GLU A 36 -2.98 10.81 2.23
CA GLU A 36 -3.08 11.19 3.63
C GLU A 36 -2.14 10.36 4.52
N VAL A 37 -2.09 9.05 4.29
CA VAL A 37 -1.20 8.17 5.05
C VAL A 37 0.27 8.54 4.82
N ALA A 38 0.64 8.87 3.59
CA ALA A 38 2.01 9.27 3.28
C ALA A 38 2.40 10.54 4.04
N MET A 39 1.51 11.53 4.10
CA MET A 39 1.75 12.77 4.83
C MET A 39 1.89 12.52 6.33
N ILE A 40 1.01 11.70 6.90
CA ILE A 40 1.05 11.37 8.34
C ILE A 40 2.30 10.56 8.65
N ALA A 41 2.64 9.59 7.82
CA ALA A 41 3.83 8.76 8.03
C ALA A 41 5.11 9.61 8.04
N HIS A 42 5.20 10.56 7.13
CA HIS A 42 6.33 11.50 7.09
C HIS A 42 6.43 12.30 8.39
N ALA A 43 5.32 12.88 8.84
CA ALA A 43 5.29 13.67 10.07
C ALA A 43 5.65 12.83 11.31
N LEU A 44 5.08 11.62 11.42
CA LEU A 44 5.38 10.72 12.53
C LEU A 44 6.85 10.29 12.53
N GLY A 45 7.44 10.09 11.35
CA GLY A 45 8.86 9.76 11.22
C GLY A 45 9.75 10.89 11.74
N ILE A 46 9.40 12.14 11.42
CA ILE A 46 10.13 13.30 11.93
C ILE A 46 10.06 13.35 13.45
N ILE A 47 8.86 13.18 14.01
CA ILE A 47 8.67 13.20 15.46
C ILE A 47 9.50 12.10 16.12
N ALA A 48 9.47 10.89 15.55
CA ALA A 48 10.22 9.77 16.09
C ALA A 48 11.73 10.06 16.12
N ASN A 49 12.26 10.64 15.05
CA ASN A 49 13.69 10.97 14.97
C ASN A 49 14.07 12.09 15.95
N GLU A 50 13.28 13.17 15.99
CA GLU A 50 13.62 14.33 16.78
C GLU A 50 13.33 14.17 18.27
N LYS A 51 12.25 13.49 18.63
CA LYS A 51 11.80 13.39 20.02
C LYS A 51 12.17 12.07 20.70
N PHE A 52 12.38 11.02 19.93
CA PHE A 52 12.61 9.69 20.51
C PHE A 52 13.94 9.07 20.05
N GLY A 53 14.79 9.84 19.37
CA GLY A 53 16.13 9.40 19.00
C GLY A 53 16.19 8.26 17.99
N LYS A 54 15.13 8.12 17.17
CA LYS A 54 15.12 7.10 16.14
C LYS A 54 15.91 7.56 14.90
N GLU A 55 16.23 6.64 14.02
CA GLU A 55 16.94 6.93 12.78
C GLU A 55 16.13 6.38 11.59
N ILE A 56 14.89 6.85 11.48
CA ILE A 56 13.98 6.41 10.43
C ILE A 56 14.33 7.12 9.12
N ASP A 57 14.37 6.35 8.03
CA ASP A 57 14.51 6.89 6.68
C ASP A 57 13.17 7.55 6.30
N LEU A 58 13.13 8.88 6.33
CA LEU A 58 11.90 9.63 6.12
C LEU A 58 11.35 9.48 4.71
N GLY A 59 12.22 9.43 3.72
CA GLY A 59 11.78 9.22 2.34
C GLY A 59 11.15 7.85 2.16
N LYS A 60 11.78 6.83 2.69
CA LYS A 60 11.29 5.46 2.57
C LYS A 60 9.94 5.28 3.26
N ILE A 61 9.78 5.79 4.48
CA ILE A 61 8.53 5.60 5.20
C ILE A 61 7.38 6.36 4.54
N THR A 62 7.68 7.51 3.93
CA THR A 62 6.69 8.25 3.17
C THR A 62 6.22 7.47 1.95
N LEU A 63 7.16 6.88 1.21
CA LEU A 63 6.84 6.03 0.06
C LEU A 63 6.08 4.78 0.46
N MET A 64 6.44 4.17 1.58
CA MET A 64 5.69 3.01 2.10
C MET A 64 4.24 3.38 2.40
N GLY A 65 4.01 4.55 2.99
CA GLY A 65 2.67 5.04 3.23
C GLY A 65 1.90 5.30 1.94
N LEU A 66 2.57 5.87 0.94
CA LEU A 66 1.95 6.19 -0.34
C LEU A 66 1.47 4.94 -1.09
N TYR A 67 2.23 3.86 -1.03
CA TYR A 67 1.96 2.64 -1.78
C TYR A 67 1.36 1.50 -0.93
N HIS A 68 1.08 1.74 0.36
CA HIS A 68 0.71 0.64 1.28
C HIS A 68 -0.53 -0.14 0.84
N ASP A 69 -1.47 0.50 0.15
CA ASP A 69 -2.68 -0.15 -0.32
C ASP A 69 -2.68 -0.40 -1.83
N ALA A 70 -1.53 -0.26 -2.50
CA ALA A 70 -1.47 -0.43 -3.95
C ALA A 70 -1.95 -1.80 -4.41
N ASN A 71 -1.73 -2.85 -3.61
CA ASN A 71 -2.18 -4.20 -3.95
C ASN A 71 -3.70 -4.31 -4.02
N GLU A 72 -4.45 -3.39 -3.42
CA GLU A 72 -5.91 -3.40 -3.49
C GLU A 72 -6.45 -3.12 -4.89
N ILE A 73 -5.60 -2.64 -5.81
CA ILE A 73 -5.96 -2.53 -7.22
C ILE A 73 -6.36 -3.92 -7.76
N ILE A 74 -5.69 -4.95 -7.25
CA ILE A 74 -5.94 -6.34 -7.67
C ILE A 74 -6.93 -7.03 -6.73
N THR A 75 -6.78 -6.84 -5.42
CA THR A 75 -7.57 -7.57 -4.42
C THR A 75 -8.90 -6.90 -4.07
N GLY A 76 -9.01 -5.57 -4.30
CA GLY A 76 -10.13 -4.78 -3.77
C GLY A 76 -9.95 -4.49 -2.29
N ASP A 77 -10.70 -3.52 -1.79
CA ASP A 77 -10.69 -3.19 -0.36
C ASP A 77 -11.46 -4.24 0.43
N MET A 78 -10.81 -4.85 1.41
CA MET A 78 -11.43 -5.84 2.27
C MET A 78 -11.61 -5.25 3.66
N PRO A 79 -12.84 -5.22 4.22
CA PRO A 79 -13.05 -4.68 5.57
C PRO A 79 -12.21 -5.40 6.60
N THR A 80 -11.65 -4.64 7.55
CA THR A 80 -10.77 -5.19 8.59
C THR A 80 -11.40 -6.35 9.36
N PRO A 81 -12.70 -6.32 9.75
CA PRO A 81 -13.29 -7.46 10.45
C PRO A 81 -13.26 -8.76 9.65
N VAL A 82 -13.29 -8.68 8.31
CA VAL A 82 -13.19 -9.86 7.47
C VAL A 82 -11.75 -10.32 7.33
N LYS A 83 -10.81 -9.37 7.11
CA LYS A 83 -9.37 -9.68 6.98
C LYS A 83 -8.82 -10.43 8.18
N TYR A 84 -9.27 -10.08 9.37
CA TYR A 84 -8.71 -10.59 10.62
C TYR A 84 -9.70 -11.44 11.40
N TYR A 85 -10.64 -12.07 10.68
CA TYR A 85 -11.67 -12.91 11.30
C TYR A 85 -11.05 -14.07 12.08
N ASP A 86 -10.10 -14.79 11.49
CA ASP A 86 -9.32 -15.82 12.17
C ASP A 86 -7.92 -15.90 11.55
N GLU A 87 -7.06 -16.75 12.15
CA GLU A 87 -5.67 -16.89 11.70
C GLU A 87 -5.56 -17.46 10.29
N GLU A 88 -6.43 -18.38 9.91
CA GLU A 88 -6.39 -18.98 8.58
C GLU A 88 -6.75 -17.96 7.50
N ILE A 89 -7.80 -17.17 7.74
CA ILE A 89 -8.20 -16.12 6.82
C ILE A 89 -7.12 -15.05 6.72
N GLN A 90 -6.54 -14.66 7.86
CA GLN A 90 -5.47 -13.68 7.91
C GLN A 90 -4.25 -14.12 7.09
N LYS A 91 -3.82 -15.38 7.26
CA LYS A 91 -2.70 -15.93 6.51
C LYS A 91 -3.00 -16.03 5.03
N ALA A 92 -4.19 -16.49 4.68
CA ALA A 92 -4.60 -16.60 3.28
C ALA A 92 -4.64 -15.22 2.62
N TYR A 93 -5.16 -14.22 3.31
CA TYR A 93 -5.22 -12.86 2.78
C TYR A 93 -3.84 -12.27 2.60
N LYS A 94 -2.93 -12.49 3.55
CA LYS A 94 -1.54 -12.02 3.41
C LYS A 94 -0.85 -12.62 2.19
N LYS A 95 -1.12 -13.89 1.89
CA LYS A 95 -0.61 -14.51 0.67
C LYS A 95 -1.16 -13.84 -0.58
N VAL A 96 -2.45 -13.54 -0.59
CA VAL A 96 -3.09 -12.86 -1.71
C VAL A 96 -2.48 -11.47 -1.91
N GLU A 97 -2.29 -10.74 -0.82
CA GLU A 97 -1.67 -9.41 -0.87
C GLU A 97 -0.24 -9.48 -1.42
N ARG A 98 0.54 -10.49 -1.01
CA ARG A 98 1.90 -10.67 -1.49
C ARG A 98 1.93 -10.98 -2.99
N VAL A 99 1.06 -11.88 -3.45
CA VAL A 99 0.96 -12.21 -4.87
C VAL A 99 0.59 -10.97 -5.68
N ALA A 100 -0.37 -10.17 -5.17
CA ALA A 100 -0.77 -8.93 -5.82
C ALA A 100 0.40 -7.95 -5.91
N SER A 101 1.17 -7.79 -4.83
CA SER A 101 2.35 -6.92 -4.81
C SER A 101 3.42 -7.37 -5.81
N VAL A 102 3.70 -8.67 -5.87
CA VAL A 102 4.66 -9.22 -6.82
C VAL A 102 4.17 -9.02 -8.26
N THR A 103 2.87 -9.19 -8.49
CA THR A 103 2.28 -8.97 -9.81
C THR A 103 2.47 -7.52 -10.26
N LEU A 104 2.25 -6.56 -9.36
CA LEU A 104 2.48 -5.15 -9.67
C LEU A 104 3.96 -4.86 -9.94
N LEU A 105 4.86 -5.43 -9.14
CA LEU A 105 6.30 -5.27 -9.36
C LEU A 105 6.72 -5.74 -10.75
N ASN A 106 6.18 -6.87 -11.19
CA ASN A 106 6.52 -7.45 -12.49
C ASN A 106 6.04 -6.58 -13.65
N GLN A 107 5.19 -5.60 -13.40
CA GLN A 107 4.73 -4.65 -14.42
C GLN A 107 5.71 -3.49 -14.64
N LEU A 108 6.75 -3.42 -13.84
CA LEU A 108 7.81 -2.41 -13.98
C LEU A 108 8.96 -2.94 -14.80
N PRO A 109 9.68 -2.04 -15.51
CA PRO A 109 10.95 -2.42 -16.14
C PRO A 109 11.92 -2.99 -15.09
N ASP A 110 12.78 -3.92 -15.51
CA ASP A 110 13.70 -4.60 -14.59
C ASP A 110 14.55 -3.64 -13.78
N TYR A 111 15.01 -2.54 -14.38
CA TYR A 111 15.88 -1.60 -13.68
C TYR A 111 15.15 -0.82 -12.58
N MET A 112 13.82 -0.75 -12.61
CA MET A 112 13.03 -0.05 -11.61
C MET A 112 12.59 -0.98 -10.47
N GLN A 113 12.52 -2.26 -10.71
CA GLN A 113 11.96 -3.21 -9.74
C GLN A 113 12.66 -3.21 -8.37
N PRO A 114 14.01 -3.14 -8.29
CA PRO A 114 14.66 -3.14 -6.96
C PRO A 114 14.23 -1.99 -6.06
N TYR A 115 13.97 -0.82 -6.63
CA TYR A 115 13.55 0.35 -5.87
C TYR A 115 12.16 0.18 -5.26
N TYR A 116 11.24 -0.43 -6.01
CA TYR A 116 9.88 -0.65 -5.56
C TYR A 116 9.74 -1.90 -4.70
N ARG A 117 10.62 -2.88 -4.86
CA ARG A 117 10.59 -4.10 -4.06
C ARG A 117 10.68 -3.81 -2.58
N GLU A 118 11.56 -2.90 -2.18
CA GLU A 118 11.70 -2.51 -0.79
C GLU A 118 10.41 -1.89 -0.24
N ILE A 119 9.70 -1.16 -1.09
CA ILE A 119 8.45 -0.50 -0.70
C ILE A 119 7.33 -1.52 -0.55
N PHE A 120 7.15 -2.39 -1.54
CA PHE A 120 6.01 -3.31 -1.58
C PHE A 120 6.17 -4.55 -0.70
N LEU A 121 7.36 -5.14 -0.66
CA LEU A 121 7.54 -6.42 0.02
C LEU A 121 7.93 -6.29 1.49
N GLU A 122 8.62 -5.21 1.86
CA GLU A 122 8.98 -4.98 3.26
C GLU A 122 7.82 -4.52 4.12
N GLN A 123 6.76 -3.98 3.53
CA GLN A 123 5.57 -3.55 4.27
C GLN A 123 4.86 -4.70 4.97
N SER A 124 5.01 -5.91 4.47
CA SER A 124 4.32 -7.08 5.01
C SER A 124 5.09 -7.78 6.12
N GLY A 125 6.23 -7.23 6.47
CA GLY A 125 7.09 -7.77 7.53
C GLY A 125 6.58 -7.53 8.94
#